data_c4486d44ec1b21924779cc819659971f
#
_entry.id   c4486d44ec1b21924779cc819659971f
#
_cell.length_a   1.000
_cell.length_b   1.000
_cell.length_c   1.000
_cell.angle_alpha   90.00
_cell.angle_beta   90.00
_cell.angle_gamma   90.00
#
_symmetry.space_group_name_H-M   'P 1'
#
loop_
_entity.id
_entity.type
_entity.pdbx_description
1 polymer ?
#
loop_
_entity_poly.entity_id
_entity_poly.type
_entity_poly.pdbx_seq_one_letter_code
_entity_poly.pdbx_strand_id
1 'polypeptide(L)'
;MKNLEYYIATEKDIPFISQTYHENISTLHGIYRSEDVWKELLSIKDSTYYIVHADTSVAWFRIDIEADELWVGMLQVKPCYHRKGIGKYILSVVEGIAKEKGYKRVGIHTTEDNVVARTFYLSVGYSVTEIGPCTTADGKERVGYTFQKHIL
;
A
#
# COMPACT_ATOMS: atom_id res chain seq x y z
N MET A 1 12.71 4.58 -13.59
CA MET A 1 11.76 4.10 -14.60
C MET A 1 11.04 5.27 -15.23
N LYS A 2 10.87 5.20 -16.52
CA LYS A 2 10.16 6.22 -17.28
C LYS A 2 8.68 5.89 -17.36
N ASN A 3 7.86 6.92 -17.53
CA ASN A 3 6.47 6.76 -17.94
C ASN A 3 5.63 5.86 -17.05
N LEU A 4 5.79 6.01 -15.73
CA LEU A 4 4.91 5.32 -14.80
C LEU A 4 3.50 5.89 -14.93
N GLU A 5 2.53 5.00 -15.04
CA GLU A 5 1.11 5.31 -15.09
C GLU A 5 0.37 4.43 -14.10
N TYR A 6 -0.83 4.81 -13.75
CA TYR A 6 -1.65 3.99 -12.85
C TYR A 6 -3.10 3.95 -13.33
N TYR A 7 -3.79 2.87 -12.99
CA TYR A 7 -5.21 2.71 -13.28
C TYR A 7 -5.88 1.85 -12.22
N ILE A 8 -7.21 1.96 -12.13
CA ILE A 8 -7.99 1.14 -11.18
C ILE A 8 -7.95 -0.31 -11.62
N ALA A 9 -7.60 -1.20 -10.69
CA ALA A 9 -7.50 -2.62 -10.96
C ALA A 9 -8.87 -3.26 -11.21
N THR A 10 -8.87 -4.28 -12.05
CA THR A 10 -10.04 -5.12 -12.30
C THR A 10 -9.67 -6.57 -11.99
N GLU A 11 -10.62 -7.49 -12.14
CA GLU A 11 -10.36 -8.92 -11.92
C GLU A 11 -9.24 -9.47 -12.83
N LYS A 12 -8.99 -8.85 -13.97
CA LYS A 12 -7.91 -9.23 -14.87
C LYS A 12 -6.53 -9.05 -14.24
N ASP A 13 -6.43 -8.17 -13.24
CA ASP A 13 -5.18 -7.85 -12.58
C ASP A 13 -4.88 -8.74 -11.37
N ILE A 14 -5.84 -9.59 -10.98
CA ILE A 14 -5.68 -10.48 -9.82
C ILE A 14 -4.41 -11.33 -9.91
N PRO A 15 -4.07 -11.95 -11.05
CA PRO A 15 -2.83 -12.73 -11.13
C PRO A 15 -1.59 -11.92 -10.75
N PHE A 16 -1.48 -10.68 -11.22
CA PHE A 16 -0.35 -9.83 -10.87
C PHE A 16 -0.39 -9.40 -9.40
N ILE A 17 -1.56 -9.00 -8.89
CA ILE A 17 -1.73 -8.59 -7.50
C ILE A 17 -1.34 -9.73 -6.56
N SER A 18 -1.86 -10.92 -6.83
CA SER A 18 -1.59 -12.12 -6.03
C SER A 18 -0.12 -12.52 -6.07
N GLN A 19 0.47 -12.55 -7.25
CA GLN A 19 1.87 -12.91 -7.41
C GLN A 19 2.78 -11.96 -6.63
N THR A 20 2.60 -10.68 -6.78
CA THR A 20 3.42 -9.66 -6.10
C THR A 20 3.24 -9.73 -4.58
N TYR A 21 2.01 -9.90 -4.11
CA TYR A 21 1.74 -10.09 -2.69
C TYR A 21 2.49 -11.30 -2.13
N HIS A 22 2.41 -12.44 -2.82
CA HIS A 22 3.04 -13.67 -2.34
C HIS A 22 4.57 -13.61 -2.44
N GLU A 23 5.11 -12.86 -3.40
CA GLU A 23 6.56 -12.62 -3.49
C GLU A 23 7.08 -11.79 -2.30
N ASN A 24 6.23 -10.93 -1.74
CA ASN A 24 6.59 -10.07 -0.60
C ASN A 24 6.03 -10.56 0.74
N ILE A 25 5.46 -11.75 0.77
CA ILE A 25 4.64 -12.22 1.89
C ILE A 25 5.36 -12.25 3.24
N SER A 26 6.64 -12.55 3.25
CA SER A 26 7.42 -12.63 4.50
C SER A 26 7.54 -11.27 5.17
N THR A 27 7.76 -10.21 4.40
CA THR A 27 7.85 -8.85 4.90
C THR A 27 6.50 -8.36 5.44
N LEU A 28 5.41 -8.84 4.84
CA LEU A 28 4.06 -8.46 5.22
C LEU A 28 3.51 -9.24 6.41
N HIS A 29 4.20 -10.29 6.86
CA HIS A 29 3.66 -11.24 7.83
C HIS A 29 2.30 -11.77 7.37
N GLY A 30 2.17 -11.99 6.07
CA GLY A 30 0.93 -12.39 5.44
C GLY A 30 0.73 -13.89 5.42
N ILE A 31 -0.44 -14.29 4.94
CA ILE A 31 -0.79 -15.69 4.70
C ILE A 31 -1.20 -15.84 3.24
N TYR A 32 -1.20 -17.08 2.76
CA TYR A 32 -1.66 -17.37 1.41
C TYR A 32 -3.10 -16.87 1.21
N ARG A 33 -3.36 -16.25 0.07
CA ARG A 33 -4.69 -15.80 -0.35
C ARG A 33 -5.03 -16.40 -1.71
N SER A 34 -6.18 -17.08 -1.79
CA SER A 34 -6.69 -17.67 -3.04
C SER A 34 -7.22 -16.57 -3.97
N GLU A 35 -7.47 -16.95 -5.22
CA GLU A 35 -8.10 -16.05 -6.19
C GLU A 35 -9.47 -15.56 -5.70
N ASP A 36 -10.25 -16.43 -5.07
CA ASP A 36 -11.58 -16.06 -4.54
C ASP A 36 -11.47 -15.00 -3.45
N VAL A 37 -10.47 -15.10 -2.59
CA VAL A 37 -10.22 -14.07 -1.56
C VAL A 37 -9.90 -12.73 -2.23
N TRP A 38 -9.08 -12.72 -3.28
CA TRP A 38 -8.78 -11.48 -3.99
C TRP A 38 -10.00 -10.87 -4.65
N LYS A 39 -10.90 -11.70 -5.20
CA LYS A 39 -12.16 -11.21 -5.78
C LYS A 39 -13.02 -10.52 -4.72
N GLU A 40 -13.12 -11.10 -3.52
CA GLU A 40 -13.84 -10.48 -2.42
C GLU A 40 -13.20 -9.16 -2.01
N LEU A 41 -11.87 -9.11 -1.88
CA LEU A 41 -11.15 -7.91 -1.47
C LEU A 41 -11.33 -6.77 -2.47
N LEU A 42 -11.31 -7.08 -3.77
CA LEU A 42 -11.51 -6.07 -4.81
C LEU A 42 -12.91 -5.50 -4.82
N SER A 43 -13.89 -6.18 -4.23
CA SER A 43 -15.28 -5.75 -4.19
C SER A 43 -15.66 -4.95 -2.95
N ILE A 44 -14.76 -4.80 -1.99
CA ILE A 44 -15.05 -4.09 -0.74
C ILE A 44 -15.26 -2.61 -1.01
N LYS A 45 -16.38 -2.07 -0.51
CA LYS A 45 -16.70 -0.65 -0.60
C LYS A 45 -15.66 0.19 0.13
N ASP A 46 -15.35 1.37 -0.42
CA ASP A 46 -14.38 2.32 0.13
C ASP A 46 -12.95 1.78 0.19
N SER A 47 -12.69 0.76 -0.61
CA SER A 47 -11.37 0.16 -0.77
C SER A 47 -11.11 0.01 -2.27
N THR A 48 -10.10 0.68 -2.78
CA THR A 48 -9.80 0.71 -4.21
C THR A 48 -8.37 0.25 -4.48
N TYR A 49 -8.23 -0.73 -5.36
CA TYR A 49 -6.93 -1.23 -5.80
C TYR A 49 -6.52 -0.54 -7.09
N TYR A 50 -5.25 -0.23 -7.19
CA TYR A 50 -4.66 0.41 -8.37
C TYR A 50 -3.44 -0.36 -8.84
N ILE A 51 -3.28 -0.43 -10.15
CA ILE A 51 -2.08 -1.00 -10.78
C ILE A 51 -1.18 0.14 -11.24
N VAL A 52 0.11 -0.02 -11.03
CA VAL A 52 1.14 0.87 -11.55
C VAL A 52 1.89 0.11 -12.64
N HIS A 53 2.03 0.72 -13.79
CA HIS A 53 2.76 0.10 -14.89
C HIS A 53 3.64 1.10 -15.64
N ALA A 54 4.69 0.56 -16.24
CA ALA A 54 5.51 1.22 -17.25
C ALA A 54 5.22 0.50 -18.58
N ASP A 55 6.12 -0.35 -19.06
CA ASP A 55 5.82 -1.23 -20.19
C ASP A 55 5.02 -2.47 -19.74
N THR A 56 5.14 -2.82 -18.49
CA THR A 56 4.43 -3.92 -17.84
C THR A 56 4.04 -3.51 -16.43
N SER A 57 3.19 -4.29 -15.78
CA SER A 57 2.80 -4.03 -14.40
C SER A 57 4.01 -4.20 -13.47
N VAL A 58 4.27 -3.20 -12.63
CA VAL A 58 5.45 -3.16 -11.75
C VAL A 58 5.10 -3.08 -10.26
N ALA A 59 3.89 -2.64 -9.94
CA ALA A 59 3.46 -2.47 -8.55
C ALA A 59 1.93 -2.36 -8.48
N TRP A 60 1.41 -2.43 -7.27
CA TRP A 60 0.01 -2.13 -6.99
C TRP A 60 -0.11 -1.51 -5.61
N PHE A 61 -1.21 -0.80 -5.39
CA PHE A 61 -1.50 -0.23 -4.07
C PHE A 61 -3.01 -0.18 -3.85
N ARG A 62 -3.40 -0.06 -2.59
CA ARG A 62 -4.79 0.02 -2.19
C ARG A 62 -5.01 1.28 -1.37
N ILE A 63 -6.05 2.01 -1.69
CA ILE A 63 -6.53 3.14 -0.90
C ILE A 63 -7.79 2.72 -0.17
N ASP A 64 -7.81 2.93 1.14
CA ASP A 64 -8.98 2.70 1.98
C ASP A 64 -9.46 4.03 2.55
N ILE A 65 -10.76 4.23 2.56
CA ILE A 65 -11.38 5.39 3.20
C ILE A 65 -12.05 4.91 4.48
N GLU A 66 -11.58 5.40 5.61
CA GLU A 66 -12.13 5.09 6.94
C GLU A 66 -12.30 6.36 7.75
N ALA A 67 -13.49 6.55 8.34
CA ALA A 67 -13.78 7.71 9.19
C ALA A 67 -13.36 9.04 8.55
N ASP A 68 -13.64 9.19 7.26
CA ASP A 68 -13.31 10.37 6.45
C ASP A 68 -11.81 10.65 6.34
N GLU A 69 -10.98 9.63 6.54
CA GLU A 69 -9.54 9.71 6.33
C GLU A 69 -9.11 8.77 5.22
N LEU A 70 -8.04 9.14 4.51
CA LEU A 70 -7.48 8.33 3.44
C LEU A 70 -6.26 7.56 3.96
N TRP A 71 -6.30 6.23 3.76
CA TRP A 71 -5.24 5.32 4.18
C TRP A 71 -4.69 4.55 3.00
N VAL A 72 -3.38 4.37 2.99
CA VAL A 72 -2.76 3.40 2.09
C VAL A 72 -2.86 2.04 2.77
N GLY A 73 -3.81 1.22 2.34
CA GLY A 73 -4.04 -0.10 2.94
C GLY A 73 -2.94 -1.09 2.63
N MET A 74 -2.39 -1.02 1.43
CA MET A 74 -1.22 -1.81 1.00
C MET A 74 -0.49 -1.07 -0.11
N LEU A 75 0.83 -1.27 -0.14
CA LEU A 75 1.69 -0.74 -1.20
C LEU A 75 2.71 -1.85 -1.52
N GLN A 76 2.60 -2.43 -2.70
CA GLN A 76 3.40 -3.59 -3.07
C GLN A 76 4.12 -3.37 -4.39
N VAL A 77 5.44 -3.35 -4.33
CA VAL A 77 6.28 -3.25 -5.51
C VAL A 77 6.84 -4.63 -5.83
N LYS A 78 6.79 -5.02 -7.09
CA LYS A 78 7.38 -6.29 -7.53
C LYS A 78 8.87 -6.29 -7.16
N PRO A 79 9.39 -7.38 -6.54
CA PRO A 79 10.77 -7.38 -6.03
C PRO A 79 11.85 -6.92 -7.00
N CYS A 80 11.75 -7.31 -8.28
CA CYS A 80 12.76 -6.90 -9.27
C CYS A 80 12.75 -5.41 -9.60
N TYR A 81 11.74 -4.68 -9.14
CA TYR A 81 11.62 -3.24 -9.32
C TYR A 81 11.82 -2.45 -8.02
N HIS A 82 12.27 -3.09 -6.96
CA HIS A 82 12.60 -2.39 -5.71
C HIS A 82 13.73 -1.38 -5.93
N ARG A 83 13.75 -0.31 -5.13
CA ARG A 83 14.76 0.75 -5.14
C ARG A 83 14.86 1.53 -6.46
N LYS A 84 13.75 1.63 -7.18
CA LYS A 84 13.67 2.38 -8.45
C LYS A 84 12.74 3.60 -8.35
N GLY A 85 12.37 4.00 -7.13
CA GLY A 85 11.52 5.17 -6.91
C GLY A 85 10.03 4.92 -7.12
N ILE A 86 9.59 3.67 -7.27
CA ILE A 86 8.17 3.36 -7.51
C ILE A 86 7.33 3.64 -6.27
N GLY A 87 7.80 3.29 -5.08
CA GLY A 87 7.09 3.60 -3.84
C GLY A 87 6.89 5.10 -3.65
N LYS A 88 7.90 5.90 -3.97
CA LYS A 88 7.80 7.35 -3.92
C LYS A 88 6.78 7.89 -4.93
N TYR A 89 6.77 7.34 -6.13
CA TYR A 89 5.76 7.68 -7.14
C TYR A 89 4.35 7.36 -6.62
N ILE A 90 4.14 6.18 -6.05
CA ILE A 90 2.84 5.78 -5.51
C ILE A 90 2.36 6.75 -4.43
N LEU A 91 3.22 7.08 -3.47
CA LEU A 91 2.82 8.01 -2.42
C LEU A 91 2.48 9.40 -2.98
N SER A 92 3.21 9.85 -3.99
CA SER A 92 2.88 11.12 -4.63
C SER A 92 1.51 11.07 -5.35
N VAL A 93 1.18 9.94 -5.97
CA VAL A 93 -0.15 9.71 -6.57
C VAL A 93 -1.24 9.74 -5.50
N VAL A 94 -1.04 9.01 -4.41
CA VAL A 94 -1.99 8.94 -3.28
C VAL A 94 -2.23 10.33 -2.68
N GLU A 95 -1.15 11.08 -2.46
CA GLU A 95 -1.24 12.45 -1.93
C GLU A 95 -1.99 13.37 -2.88
N GLY A 96 -1.79 13.22 -4.19
CA GLY A 96 -2.54 13.94 -5.22
C GLY A 96 -4.02 13.62 -5.19
N ILE A 97 -4.38 12.35 -5.07
CA ILE A 97 -5.77 11.91 -4.97
C ILE A 97 -6.41 12.46 -3.69
N ALA A 98 -5.72 12.39 -2.57
CA ALA A 98 -6.21 12.91 -1.30
C ALA A 98 -6.47 14.41 -1.38
N LYS A 99 -5.55 15.16 -1.94
CA LYS A 99 -5.66 16.62 -2.12
C LYS A 99 -6.84 16.98 -3.00
N GLU A 100 -6.98 16.30 -4.13
CA GLU A 100 -8.08 16.51 -5.07
C GLU A 100 -9.44 16.26 -4.44
N LYS A 101 -9.55 15.24 -3.58
CA LYS A 101 -10.79 14.88 -2.90
C LYS A 101 -11.02 15.61 -1.58
N GLY A 102 -10.09 16.46 -1.15
CA GLY A 102 -10.23 17.27 0.06
C GLY A 102 -9.85 16.57 1.35
N TYR A 103 -9.16 15.44 1.31
CA TYR A 103 -8.62 14.81 2.51
C TYR A 103 -7.41 15.60 3.00
N LYS A 104 -7.34 15.81 4.31
CA LYS A 104 -6.30 16.66 4.92
C LYS A 104 -4.98 15.94 5.10
N ARG A 105 -5.00 14.61 5.17
CA ARG A 105 -3.81 13.82 5.42
C ARG A 105 -3.93 12.43 4.83
N VAL A 106 -2.76 11.81 4.68
CA VAL A 106 -2.62 10.42 4.23
C VAL A 106 -2.02 9.63 5.37
N GLY A 107 -2.53 8.45 5.65
CA GLY A 107 -2.01 7.53 6.66
C GLY A 107 -1.56 6.21 6.06
N ILE A 108 -0.62 5.56 6.74
CA ILE A 108 -0.12 4.24 6.37
C ILE A 108 0.38 3.53 7.63
N HIS A 109 0.18 2.22 7.71
CA HIS A 109 0.64 1.40 8.82
C HIS A 109 1.78 0.48 8.39
N THR A 110 2.65 0.15 9.33
CA THR A 110 3.64 -0.92 9.15
C THR A 110 3.99 -1.52 10.50
N THR A 111 4.74 -2.62 10.50
CA THR A 111 5.20 -3.23 11.73
C THR A 111 6.60 -2.70 12.12
N GLU A 112 6.91 -2.79 13.42
CA GLU A 112 8.18 -2.29 13.96
C GLU A 112 9.40 -2.91 13.27
N ASP A 113 9.33 -4.19 12.95
CA ASP A 113 10.43 -4.92 12.33
C ASP A 113 10.66 -4.57 10.85
N ASN A 114 9.71 -3.89 10.21
CA ASN A 114 9.88 -3.43 8.83
C ASN A 114 10.64 -2.10 8.80
N VAL A 115 11.93 -2.17 9.12
CA VAL A 115 12.80 -0.99 9.20
C VAL A 115 12.90 -0.27 7.86
N VAL A 116 12.92 -1.02 6.76
CA VAL A 116 13.01 -0.43 5.42
C VAL A 116 11.79 0.46 5.14
N ALA A 117 10.59 -0.02 5.44
CA ALA A 117 9.37 0.76 5.24
C ALA A 117 9.34 1.97 6.16
N ARG A 118 9.68 1.80 7.44
CA ARG A 118 9.68 2.92 8.40
C ARG A 118 10.65 4.03 7.96
N THR A 119 11.85 3.65 7.57
CA THR A 119 12.85 4.61 7.09
C THR A 119 12.36 5.32 5.83
N PHE A 120 11.75 4.59 4.92
CA PHE A 120 11.20 5.16 3.69
C PHE A 120 10.11 6.19 3.98
N TYR A 121 9.13 5.87 4.83
CA TYR A 121 8.04 6.80 5.13
C TYR A 121 8.55 8.08 5.78
N LEU A 122 9.50 7.99 6.70
CA LEU A 122 10.13 9.18 7.29
C LEU A 122 10.82 10.02 6.22
N SER A 123 11.52 9.37 5.28
CA SER A 123 12.26 10.07 4.23
C SER A 123 11.39 10.86 3.27
N VAL A 124 10.13 10.48 3.12
CA VAL A 124 9.17 11.16 2.24
C VAL A 124 8.17 12.05 2.99
N GLY A 125 8.48 12.36 4.24
CA GLY A 125 7.76 13.40 4.99
C GLY A 125 6.65 12.92 5.91
N TYR A 126 6.52 11.62 6.15
CA TYR A 126 5.55 11.09 7.10
C TYR A 126 6.13 11.10 8.51
N SER A 127 5.25 11.27 9.49
CA SER A 127 5.62 11.25 10.90
C SER A 127 4.87 10.12 11.60
N VAL A 128 5.50 9.55 12.64
CA VAL A 128 4.85 8.55 13.48
C VAL A 128 3.81 9.23 14.34
N THR A 129 2.55 8.80 14.22
CA THR A 129 1.44 9.34 15.01
C THR A 129 0.97 8.39 16.11
N GLU A 130 1.26 7.10 15.97
CA GLU A 130 0.89 6.11 16.95
C GLU A 130 1.81 4.90 16.89
N ILE A 131 2.14 4.34 18.05
CA ILE A 131 2.85 3.06 18.17
C ILE A 131 2.05 2.23 19.15
N GLY A 132 1.68 1.02 18.77
CA GLY A 132 0.89 0.16 19.64
C GLY A 132 0.80 -1.27 19.15
N PRO A 133 0.12 -2.12 19.92
CA PRO A 133 -0.02 -3.53 19.56
C PRO A 133 -0.88 -3.68 18.29
N CYS A 134 -0.52 -4.63 17.47
CA CYS A 134 -1.33 -5.01 16.31
C CYS A 134 -1.23 -6.53 16.11
N THR A 135 -2.21 -7.09 15.40
CA THR A 135 -2.20 -8.50 15.02
C THR A 135 -2.03 -8.57 13.51
N THR A 136 -0.99 -9.25 13.06
CA THR A 136 -0.74 -9.43 11.62
C THR A 136 -1.55 -10.61 11.07
N ALA A 137 -1.62 -10.72 9.73
CA ALA A 137 -2.44 -11.73 9.08
C ALA A 137 -2.05 -13.17 9.48
N ASP A 138 -0.81 -13.40 9.86
CA ASP A 138 -0.33 -14.69 10.35
C ASP A 138 -0.80 -15.02 11.79
N GLY A 139 -1.62 -14.14 12.39
CA GLY A 139 -2.20 -14.35 13.73
C GLY A 139 -1.28 -13.98 14.87
N LYS A 140 -0.10 -13.47 14.61
CA LYS A 140 0.86 -13.10 15.66
C LYS A 140 0.66 -11.66 16.10
N GLU A 141 0.88 -11.41 17.39
CA GLU A 141 0.88 -10.06 17.92
C GLU A 141 2.25 -9.42 17.70
N ARG A 142 2.22 -8.17 17.25
CA ARG A 142 3.41 -7.37 16.92
C ARG A 142 3.21 -5.95 17.38
N VAL A 143 4.27 -5.15 17.26
CA VAL A 143 4.17 -3.70 17.46
C VAL A 143 3.95 -3.06 16.11
N GLY A 144 2.90 -2.26 15.99
CA GLY A 144 2.56 -1.53 14.78
C GLY A 144 2.89 -0.05 14.90
N TYR A 145 3.26 0.55 13.77
CA TYR A 145 3.53 1.96 13.64
C TYR A 145 2.53 2.57 12.69
N THR A 146 1.91 3.68 13.09
CA THR A 146 1.06 4.48 12.22
C THR A 146 1.83 5.72 11.81
N PHE A 147 1.89 5.95 10.51
CA PHE A 147 2.51 7.14 9.91
C PHE A 147 1.45 7.98 9.26
N GLN A 148 1.55 9.30 9.40
CA GLN A 148 0.65 10.22 8.71
C GLN A 148 1.41 11.44 8.20
N LYS A 149 0.85 12.04 7.15
CA LYS A 149 1.39 13.27 6.55
C LYS A 149 0.23 14.20 6.25
N HIS A 150 0.33 15.45 6.70
CA HIS A 150 -0.60 16.51 6.32
C HIS A 150 -0.27 16.98 4.91
N ILE A 151 -1.29 17.13 4.07
CA ILE A 151 -1.12 17.48 2.65
C ILE A 151 -1.91 18.74 2.24
N LEU A 152 -2.77 19.24 3.12
CA LEU A 152 -3.52 20.48 2.89
C LEU A 152 -3.10 21.55 3.87
#